data_5c5108276bf95a4327745b6fa82f8009
#
_entry.id   5c5108276bf95a4327745b6fa82f8009
#
_cell.length_a   1.000
_cell.length_b   1.000
_cell.length_c   1.000
_cell.angle_alpha   90.00
_cell.angle_beta   90.00
_cell.angle_gamma   90.00
#
_symmetry.space_group_name_H-M   'P 1'
#
loop_
_entity.id
_entity.type
_entity.pdbx_description
1 polymer ?
#
loop_
_entity_poly.entity_id
_entity_poly.type
_entity_poly.pdbx_seq_one_letter_code
_entity_poly.pdbx_strand_id
1 'polypeptide(L)'
;MCLVEVKGGPPKPAASCAMGVRDLRPGPNGETPEIFTNTPMVKKAREGVMEFLLINHPLDCPICDQGGECDLQDQAMAFGVDSSRYRENKRAVEDKYIGPLVKTIMTRCIHCTRCVRFTTEVAGISELGLIGRGEDAEITTYLEHAMTSELQGNVIDLCPVGALTSRPY
;
A
#
# COMPACT_ATOMS: atom_id res chain seq x y z
N MET A 1 -1.50 -4.80 7.48
CA MET A 1 -1.33 -6.26 7.68
C MET A 1 -0.26 -6.59 8.70
N CYS A 2 0.74 -5.73 8.89
CA CYS A 2 1.84 -5.94 9.84
C CYS A 2 1.47 -5.73 11.32
N LEU A 3 0.20 -5.52 11.67
CA LEU A 3 -0.21 -5.26 13.05
C LEU A 3 -0.21 -6.54 13.87
N VAL A 4 0.39 -6.47 15.03
CA VAL A 4 0.54 -7.56 16.00
C VAL A 4 0.29 -7.07 17.42
N GLU A 5 0.03 -7.96 18.34
CA GLU A 5 -0.04 -7.68 19.76
C GLU A 5 1.24 -8.21 20.44
N VAL A 6 1.84 -7.40 21.32
CA VAL A 6 3.02 -7.76 22.08
C VAL A 6 2.61 -7.98 23.54
N LYS A 7 2.88 -9.17 24.09
CA LYS A 7 2.58 -9.50 25.49
C LYS A 7 3.30 -8.53 26.43
N GLY A 8 2.55 -7.98 27.38
CA GLY A 8 3.12 -6.99 28.32
C GLY A 8 3.41 -5.61 27.71
N GLY A 9 3.08 -5.42 26.44
CA GLY A 9 3.14 -4.13 25.77
C GLY A 9 1.91 -3.25 26.08
N PRO A 10 1.85 -2.03 25.50
CA PRO A 10 0.69 -1.17 25.64
C PRO A 10 -0.55 -1.82 24.99
N PRO A 11 -1.78 -1.51 25.48
CA PRO A 11 -3.03 -2.09 24.96
C PRO A 11 -3.41 -1.52 23.59
N LYS A 12 -2.50 -1.61 22.63
CA LYS A 12 -2.68 -1.17 21.25
C LYS A 12 -1.87 -2.06 20.31
N PRO A 13 -2.31 -2.26 19.05
CA PRO A 13 -1.54 -3.02 18.08
C PRO A 13 -0.21 -2.31 17.76
N ALA A 14 0.83 -3.10 17.58
CA ALA A 14 2.16 -2.67 17.20
C ALA A 14 2.43 -3.03 15.73
N ALA A 15 3.17 -2.17 15.01
CA ALA A 15 3.57 -2.43 13.63
C ALA A 15 4.87 -3.25 13.62
N SER A 16 4.79 -4.54 13.34
CA SER A 16 5.95 -5.44 13.33
C SER A 16 7.02 -5.06 12.30
N CYS A 17 6.62 -4.37 11.22
CA CYS A 17 7.56 -3.88 10.21
C CYS A 17 8.38 -2.65 10.64
N ALA A 18 7.99 -1.98 11.73
CA ALA A 18 8.64 -0.75 12.22
C ALA A 18 9.29 -0.93 13.60
N MET A 19 9.27 -2.14 14.17
CA MET A 19 9.83 -2.44 15.47
C MET A 19 11.03 -3.37 15.34
N GLY A 20 12.14 -3.03 16.00
CA GLY A 20 13.26 -3.93 16.15
C GLY A 20 12.95 -5.02 17.19
N VAL A 21 13.40 -6.25 16.95
CA VAL A 21 13.23 -7.35 17.92
C VAL A 21 13.93 -7.00 19.24
N ARG A 22 15.02 -6.24 19.20
CA ARG A 22 15.77 -5.77 20.37
C ARG A 22 15.00 -4.77 21.24
N ASP A 23 14.00 -4.09 20.66
CA ASP A 23 13.19 -3.08 21.36
C ASP A 23 12.03 -3.71 22.14
N LEU A 24 11.82 -5.02 21.95
CA LEU A 24 10.82 -5.78 22.68
C LEU A 24 11.27 -6.01 24.11
N ARG A 25 10.43 -5.64 25.07
CA ARG A 25 10.73 -5.86 26.49
C ARG A 25 10.57 -7.34 26.83
N PRO A 26 11.53 -7.92 27.56
CA PRO A 26 11.35 -9.26 28.13
C PRO A 26 10.18 -9.27 29.12
N GLY A 27 9.60 -10.42 29.33
CA GLY A 27 8.58 -10.62 30.36
C GLY A 27 9.10 -10.31 31.77
N PRO A 28 8.21 -10.23 32.78
CA PRO A 28 8.57 -9.84 34.16
C PRO A 28 9.66 -10.72 34.81
N ASN A 29 9.78 -11.96 34.37
CA ASN A 29 10.75 -12.94 34.87
C ASN A 29 11.92 -13.15 33.89
N GLY A 30 12.18 -12.24 32.95
CA GLY A 30 13.22 -12.40 31.93
C GLY A 30 12.81 -13.35 30.78
N GLU A 31 11.52 -13.65 30.65
CA GLU A 31 10.97 -14.49 29.58
C GLU A 31 11.16 -13.83 28.21
N THR A 32 11.30 -14.64 27.16
CA THR A 32 11.36 -14.15 25.79
C THR A 32 10.07 -13.43 25.44
N PRO A 33 10.14 -12.30 24.70
CA PRO A 33 8.96 -11.57 24.27
C PRO A 33 8.03 -12.46 23.44
N GLU A 34 6.74 -12.46 23.76
CA GLU A 34 5.72 -13.16 22.98
C GLU A 34 4.96 -12.18 22.09
N ILE A 35 4.76 -12.57 20.82
CA ILE A 35 4.04 -11.80 19.84
C ILE A 35 2.83 -12.61 19.37
N PHE A 36 1.65 -12.00 19.46
CA PHE A 36 0.41 -12.61 18.99
C PHE A 36 -0.03 -12.01 17.66
N THR A 37 -0.28 -12.87 16.69
CA THR A 37 -0.65 -12.49 15.33
C THR A 37 -2.12 -12.70 15.02
N ASN A 38 -2.90 -13.30 15.93
CA ASN A 38 -4.27 -13.73 15.67
C ASN A 38 -5.22 -13.50 16.86
N THR A 39 -5.02 -12.42 17.61
CA THR A 39 -5.96 -12.03 18.66
C THR A 39 -7.16 -11.27 18.10
N PRO A 40 -8.28 -11.16 18.83
CA PRO A 40 -9.42 -10.33 18.42
C PRO A 40 -9.03 -8.87 18.14
N MET A 41 -8.11 -8.31 18.94
CA MET A 41 -7.58 -6.96 18.74
C MET A 41 -6.82 -6.84 17.41
N VAL A 42 -5.95 -7.80 17.10
CA VAL A 42 -5.19 -7.81 15.85
C VAL A 42 -6.11 -7.97 14.64
N LYS A 43 -7.10 -8.87 14.72
CA LYS A 43 -8.10 -9.04 13.66
C LYS A 43 -8.84 -7.73 13.39
N LYS A 44 -9.35 -7.10 14.43
CA LYS A 44 -10.10 -5.83 14.31
C LYS A 44 -9.23 -4.70 13.77
N ALA A 45 -7.98 -4.65 14.17
CA ALA A 45 -7.03 -3.65 13.67
C ALA A 45 -6.74 -3.85 12.17
N ARG A 46 -6.58 -5.09 11.69
CA ARG A 46 -6.38 -5.41 10.27
C ARG A 46 -7.62 -5.11 9.43
N GLU A 47 -8.81 -5.44 9.93
CA GLU A 47 -10.08 -5.04 9.30
C GLU A 47 -10.15 -3.52 9.11
N GLY A 48 -9.80 -2.74 10.14
CA GLY A 48 -9.75 -1.29 10.06
C GLY A 48 -8.75 -0.76 9.03
N VAL A 49 -7.57 -1.39 8.91
CA VAL A 49 -6.59 -1.02 7.87
C VAL A 49 -7.13 -1.30 6.47
N MET A 50 -7.77 -2.46 6.28
CA MET A 50 -8.38 -2.80 4.98
C MET A 50 -9.51 -1.84 4.63
N GLU A 51 -10.39 -1.54 5.58
CA GLU A 51 -11.44 -0.54 5.39
C GLU A 51 -10.86 0.81 4.95
N PHE A 52 -9.80 1.27 5.61
CA PHE A 52 -9.10 2.51 5.26
C PHE A 52 -8.54 2.49 3.83
N LEU A 53 -7.87 1.41 3.43
CA LEU A 53 -7.32 1.28 2.08
C LEU A 53 -8.40 1.23 1.00
N LEU A 54 -9.58 0.69 1.32
CA LEU A 54 -10.69 0.51 0.39
C LEU A 54 -11.64 1.71 0.32
N ILE A 55 -11.55 2.67 1.25
CA ILE A 55 -12.44 3.86 1.28
C ILE A 55 -12.48 4.54 -0.09
N ASN A 56 -11.32 4.89 -0.64
CA ASN A 56 -11.19 5.60 -1.92
C ASN A 56 -10.82 4.68 -3.10
N HIS A 57 -10.59 3.41 -2.86
CA HIS A 57 -10.25 2.48 -3.94
C HIS A 57 -11.46 2.22 -4.83
N PRO A 58 -11.37 2.36 -6.19
CA PRO A 58 -12.50 2.16 -7.07
C PRO A 58 -12.91 0.68 -7.16
N LEU A 59 -14.16 0.43 -7.51
CA LEU A 59 -14.70 -0.93 -7.69
C LEU A 59 -14.41 -1.45 -9.11
N ASP A 60 -13.17 -1.35 -9.54
CA ASP A 60 -12.72 -1.61 -10.90
C ASP A 60 -12.19 -3.03 -11.12
N CYS A 61 -12.24 -3.92 -10.13
CA CYS A 61 -11.64 -5.26 -10.26
C CYS A 61 -11.98 -6.00 -11.57
N PRO A 62 -13.22 -5.95 -12.09
CA PRO A 62 -13.57 -6.62 -13.34
C PRO A 62 -12.90 -6.04 -14.60
N ILE A 63 -12.44 -4.81 -14.55
CA ILE A 63 -11.79 -4.10 -15.67
C ILE A 63 -10.36 -3.69 -15.35
N CYS A 64 -9.83 -4.15 -14.22
CA CYS A 64 -8.49 -3.81 -13.77
C CYS A 64 -7.47 -4.80 -14.32
N ASP A 65 -6.40 -4.30 -14.94
CA ASP A 65 -5.33 -5.12 -15.49
C ASP A 65 -4.61 -5.97 -14.42
N GLN A 66 -4.72 -5.59 -13.13
CA GLN A 66 -4.18 -6.35 -11.97
C GLN A 66 -5.20 -7.35 -11.39
N GLY A 67 -6.43 -7.42 -11.90
CA GLY A 67 -7.48 -8.28 -11.38
C GLY A 67 -7.07 -9.76 -11.40
N GLY A 68 -7.22 -10.45 -10.25
CA GLY A 68 -6.82 -11.85 -10.09
C GLY A 68 -5.39 -12.07 -9.59
N GLU A 69 -4.51 -11.06 -9.65
CA GLU A 69 -3.12 -11.11 -9.15
C GLU A 69 -2.78 -9.86 -8.31
N CYS A 70 -3.78 -9.30 -7.65
CA CYS A 70 -3.68 -8.04 -6.93
C CYS A 70 -3.49 -8.26 -5.43
N ASP A 71 -2.37 -7.77 -4.87
CA ASP A 71 -2.08 -7.86 -3.43
C ASP A 71 -3.20 -7.27 -2.56
N LEU A 72 -3.80 -6.14 -2.99
CA LEU A 72 -4.90 -5.52 -2.26
C LEU A 72 -6.15 -6.39 -2.26
N GLN A 73 -6.47 -7.03 -3.38
CA GLN A 73 -7.60 -7.93 -3.52
C GLN A 73 -7.45 -9.15 -2.59
N ASP A 74 -6.28 -9.78 -2.59
CA ASP A 74 -5.98 -10.93 -1.73
C ASP A 74 -6.04 -10.56 -0.25
N GLN A 75 -5.47 -9.41 0.12
CA GLN A 75 -5.52 -8.92 1.50
C GLN A 75 -6.95 -8.53 1.92
N ALA A 76 -7.75 -7.98 1.01
CA ALA A 76 -9.15 -7.65 1.29
C ALA A 76 -9.99 -8.92 1.52
N MET A 77 -9.75 -9.98 0.76
CA MET A 77 -10.42 -11.27 0.96
C MET A 77 -10.00 -11.94 2.27
N ALA A 78 -8.73 -11.82 2.65
CA ALA A 78 -8.20 -12.46 3.86
C ALA A 78 -8.58 -11.73 5.16
N PHE A 79 -8.67 -10.39 5.14
CA PHE A 79 -8.78 -9.56 6.35
C PHE A 79 -9.84 -8.47 6.27
N GLY A 80 -10.47 -8.28 5.12
CA GLY A 80 -11.53 -7.29 4.93
C GLY A 80 -12.88 -7.75 5.48
N VAL A 81 -13.83 -6.82 5.45
CA VAL A 81 -15.25 -7.08 5.70
C VAL A 81 -16.02 -7.03 4.38
N ASP A 82 -17.21 -7.60 4.35
CA ASP A 82 -18.04 -7.75 3.15
C ASP A 82 -18.76 -6.45 2.72
N SER A 83 -18.73 -5.42 3.57
CA SER A 83 -19.47 -4.18 3.35
C SER A 83 -18.66 -2.95 3.76
N SER A 84 -18.92 -1.84 3.09
CA SER A 84 -18.35 -0.53 3.45
C SER A 84 -19.34 0.28 4.29
N ARG A 85 -18.86 0.90 5.36
CA ARG A 85 -19.58 1.91 6.14
C ARG A 85 -19.51 3.30 5.54
N TYR A 86 -18.58 3.49 4.60
CA TYR A 86 -18.32 4.75 3.93
C TYR A 86 -19.33 4.95 2.80
N ARG A 87 -19.99 6.11 2.77
CA ARG A 87 -21.07 6.41 1.82
C ARG A 87 -20.78 7.63 0.94
N GLU A 88 -19.68 8.29 1.19
CA GLU A 88 -19.24 9.44 0.41
C GLU A 88 -18.66 9.00 -0.95
N ASN A 89 -18.56 9.93 -1.88
CA ASN A 89 -17.98 9.65 -3.18
C ASN A 89 -16.50 9.27 -3.02
N LYS A 90 -16.10 8.24 -3.75
CA LYS A 90 -14.69 7.86 -3.82
C LYS A 90 -13.90 8.90 -4.60
N ARG A 91 -12.64 9.06 -4.22
CA ARG A 91 -11.69 9.93 -4.91
C ARG A 91 -11.56 9.53 -6.37
N ALA A 92 -11.53 10.50 -7.27
CA ALA A 92 -11.18 10.33 -8.67
C ALA A 92 -9.98 11.24 -8.99
N VAL A 93 -8.99 10.70 -9.70
CA VAL A 93 -7.76 11.38 -10.07
C VAL A 93 -7.52 11.19 -11.56
N GLU A 94 -7.02 12.21 -12.23
CA GLU A 94 -6.61 12.11 -13.62
C GLU A 94 -5.39 11.19 -13.78
N ASP A 95 -5.39 10.45 -14.89
CA ASP A 95 -4.24 9.63 -15.24
C ASP A 95 -3.06 10.51 -15.65
N LYS A 96 -1.86 10.07 -15.30
CA LYS A 96 -0.64 10.83 -15.57
C LYS A 96 0.19 10.15 -16.65
N TYR A 97 0.77 10.94 -17.53
CA TYR A 97 1.78 10.41 -18.44
C TYR A 97 3.13 10.32 -17.72
N ILE A 98 3.63 9.12 -17.54
CA ILE A 98 4.94 8.89 -16.89
C ILE A 98 5.96 8.18 -17.78
N GLY A 99 5.62 7.95 -19.05
CA GLY A 99 6.51 7.35 -20.03
C GLY A 99 5.81 6.40 -21.01
N PRO A 100 6.54 5.88 -21.98
CA PRO A 100 5.95 5.06 -23.04
C PRO A 100 5.61 3.62 -22.62
N LEU A 101 6.25 3.10 -21.57
CA LEU A 101 6.11 1.70 -21.15
C LEU A 101 5.00 1.49 -20.13
N VAL A 102 4.71 2.51 -19.32
CA VAL A 102 3.83 2.40 -18.16
C VAL A 102 2.49 3.08 -18.46
N LYS A 103 1.41 2.32 -18.31
CA LYS A 103 0.04 2.82 -18.28
C LYS A 103 -0.31 3.19 -16.84
N THR A 104 -0.94 4.32 -16.65
CA THR A 104 -1.36 4.80 -15.33
C THR A 104 -2.87 4.81 -15.22
N ILE A 105 -3.41 4.37 -14.09
CA ILE A 105 -4.78 4.59 -13.65
C ILE A 105 -4.70 4.98 -12.17
N MET A 106 -4.42 6.28 -11.95
CA MET A 106 -4.00 6.77 -10.63
C MET A 106 -5.13 6.79 -9.60
N THR A 107 -6.38 6.71 -10.02
CA THR A 107 -7.51 6.47 -9.10
C THR A 107 -7.36 5.17 -8.31
N ARG A 108 -6.68 4.15 -8.85
CA ARG A 108 -6.40 2.87 -8.19
C ARG A 108 -5.22 2.91 -7.23
N CYS A 109 -4.44 3.99 -7.20
CA CYS A 109 -3.25 4.12 -6.36
C CYS A 109 -3.61 4.11 -4.86
N ILE A 110 -2.89 3.31 -4.07
CA ILE A 110 -3.03 3.24 -2.60
C ILE A 110 -1.92 3.99 -1.85
N HIS A 111 -1.15 4.82 -2.54
CA HIS A 111 -0.07 5.66 -1.97
C HIS A 111 0.99 4.90 -1.16
N CYS A 112 1.27 3.66 -1.52
CA CYS A 112 2.26 2.83 -0.83
C CYS A 112 3.72 3.29 -1.05
N THR A 113 3.95 4.19 -1.99
CA THR A 113 5.25 4.78 -2.37
C THR A 113 6.32 3.78 -2.82
N ARG A 114 5.98 2.51 -3.10
CA ARG A 114 6.97 1.52 -3.58
C ARG A 114 7.67 1.99 -4.86
N CYS A 115 6.94 2.55 -5.82
CA CYS A 115 7.49 3.07 -7.07
C CYS A 115 8.43 4.26 -6.83
N VAL A 116 8.07 5.20 -5.97
CA VAL A 116 8.91 6.36 -5.62
C VAL A 116 10.21 5.91 -4.96
N ARG A 117 10.13 5.00 -3.97
CA ARG A 117 11.31 4.47 -3.30
C ARG A 117 12.21 3.66 -4.24
N PHE A 118 11.62 2.91 -5.15
CA PHE A 118 12.38 2.17 -6.15
C PHE A 118 13.18 3.10 -7.07
N THR A 119 12.53 4.14 -7.63
CA THR A 119 13.23 5.10 -8.50
C THR A 119 14.35 5.81 -7.78
N THR A 120 14.14 6.19 -6.51
CA THR A 120 15.15 6.93 -5.72
C THR A 120 16.26 6.04 -5.19
N GLU A 121 15.92 4.88 -4.60
CA GLU A 121 16.87 4.06 -3.83
C GLU A 121 17.55 2.98 -4.68
N VAL A 122 16.88 2.44 -5.69
CA VAL A 122 17.39 1.35 -6.53
C VAL A 122 17.84 1.86 -7.88
N ALA A 123 16.98 2.59 -8.61
CA ALA A 123 17.35 3.16 -9.91
C ALA A 123 18.27 4.38 -9.80
N GLY A 124 18.35 5.01 -8.62
CA GLY A 124 19.23 6.16 -8.36
C GLY A 124 18.77 7.47 -9.03
N ILE A 125 17.54 7.53 -9.54
CA ILE A 125 16.98 8.68 -10.23
C ILE A 125 15.62 9.00 -9.63
N SER A 126 15.49 10.19 -9.04
CA SER A 126 14.24 10.66 -8.42
C SER A 126 13.27 11.21 -9.47
N GLU A 127 12.72 10.35 -10.32
CA GLU A 127 11.77 10.76 -11.36
C GLU A 127 10.32 10.76 -10.89
N LEU A 128 9.97 9.91 -9.94
CA LEU A 128 8.64 9.87 -9.32
C LEU A 128 8.67 10.54 -7.95
N GLY A 129 7.62 11.28 -7.65
CA GLY A 129 7.43 11.93 -6.36
C GLY A 129 5.99 11.78 -5.87
N LEU A 130 5.78 12.07 -4.58
CA LEU A 130 4.47 12.19 -3.97
C LEU A 130 4.21 13.67 -3.70
N ILE A 131 3.15 14.22 -4.24
CA ILE A 131 2.67 15.58 -3.99
C ILE A 131 1.38 15.55 -3.19
N GLY A 132 1.07 16.65 -2.51
CA GLY A 132 -0.13 16.74 -1.67
C GLY A 132 -0.04 15.91 -0.40
N ARG A 133 -1.18 15.75 0.27
CA ARG A 133 -1.32 14.96 1.50
C ARG A 133 -2.75 14.48 1.70
N GLY A 134 -2.92 13.44 2.51
CA GLY A 134 -4.24 12.84 2.75
C GLY A 134 -4.81 12.24 1.48
N GLU A 135 -6.08 12.46 1.24
CA GLU A 135 -6.77 11.97 0.05
C GLU A 135 -6.33 12.68 -1.25
N ASP A 136 -5.82 13.90 -1.14
CA ASP A 136 -5.30 14.68 -2.27
C ASP A 136 -3.85 14.33 -2.62
N ALA A 137 -3.27 13.33 -1.96
CA ALA A 137 -1.93 12.87 -2.30
C ALA A 137 -1.91 12.18 -3.66
N GLU A 138 -0.93 12.53 -4.51
CA GLU A 138 -0.76 11.96 -5.84
C GLU A 138 0.69 11.58 -6.11
N ILE A 139 0.89 10.43 -6.74
CA ILE A 139 2.19 10.04 -7.28
C ILE A 139 2.26 10.48 -8.74
N THR A 140 3.27 11.28 -9.06
CA THR A 140 3.46 11.84 -10.39
C THR A 140 4.94 12.09 -10.67
N THR A 141 5.26 12.43 -11.91
CA THR A 141 6.57 12.97 -12.31
C THR A 141 6.55 14.49 -12.23
N TYR A 142 7.73 15.10 -12.19
CA TYR A 142 7.83 16.55 -12.25
C TYR A 142 7.40 17.07 -13.63
N LEU A 143 6.39 17.94 -13.66
CA LEU A 143 5.84 18.54 -14.89
C LEU A 143 5.52 17.50 -15.99
N GLU A 144 5.03 16.33 -15.63
CA GLU A 144 4.67 15.25 -16.56
C GLU A 144 5.82 14.79 -17.47
N HIS A 145 7.07 14.97 -17.02
CA HIS A 145 8.22 14.42 -17.73
C HIS A 145 8.15 12.90 -17.74
N ALA A 146 8.43 12.30 -18.89
CA ALA A 146 8.55 10.85 -18.98
C ALA A 146 9.74 10.37 -18.15
N MET A 147 9.59 9.22 -17.49
CA MET A 147 10.71 8.55 -16.86
C MET A 147 11.74 8.14 -17.92
N THR A 148 13.00 8.39 -17.63
CA THR A 148 14.13 8.12 -18.53
C THR A 148 14.96 6.91 -18.12
N SER A 149 14.75 6.43 -16.87
CA SER A 149 15.47 5.27 -16.35
C SER A 149 15.22 4.03 -17.20
N GLU A 150 16.28 3.28 -17.52
CA GLU A 150 16.17 1.97 -18.16
C GLU A 150 15.40 0.95 -17.30
N LEU A 151 15.32 1.21 -15.97
CA LEU A 151 14.59 0.39 -15.01
C LEU A 151 13.13 0.78 -14.84
N GLN A 152 12.61 1.75 -15.62
CA GLN A 152 11.24 2.26 -15.45
C GLN A 152 10.16 1.18 -15.52
N GLY A 153 10.36 0.12 -16.29
CA GLY A 153 9.42 -0.99 -16.41
C GLY A 153 9.20 -1.75 -15.10
N ASN A 154 10.18 -1.78 -14.20
CA ASN A 154 10.10 -2.51 -12.95
C ASN A 154 9.08 -1.91 -11.96
N VAL A 155 8.66 -0.66 -12.14
CA VAL A 155 7.60 -0.07 -11.29
C VAL A 155 6.24 -0.77 -11.51
N ILE A 156 6.05 -1.43 -12.64
CA ILE A 156 4.86 -2.22 -12.95
C ILE A 156 4.78 -3.41 -12.01
N ASP A 157 5.85 -4.20 -11.93
CA ASP A 157 5.90 -5.41 -11.08
C ASP A 157 5.88 -5.07 -9.58
N LEU A 158 6.40 -3.89 -9.22
CA LEU A 158 6.41 -3.43 -7.83
C LEU A 158 5.07 -2.84 -7.37
N CYS A 159 4.22 -2.42 -8.31
CA CYS A 159 2.93 -1.83 -7.96
C CYS A 159 1.98 -2.93 -7.46
N PRO A 160 1.50 -2.84 -6.19
CA PRO A 160 0.66 -3.89 -5.62
C PRO A 160 -0.78 -3.86 -6.11
N VAL A 161 -1.13 -2.89 -6.95
CA VAL A 161 -2.48 -2.64 -7.49
C VAL A 161 -2.39 -2.21 -8.95
N GLY A 162 -3.51 -2.20 -9.66
CA GLY A 162 -3.58 -1.81 -11.07
C GLY A 162 -3.46 -0.31 -11.35
N ALA A 163 -2.66 0.41 -10.54
CA ALA A 163 -2.39 1.82 -10.76
C ALA A 163 -1.28 2.06 -11.79
N LEU A 164 -0.27 1.20 -11.82
CA LEU A 164 0.82 1.18 -12.80
C LEU A 164 0.83 -0.19 -13.45
N THR A 165 0.56 -0.25 -14.74
CA THR A 165 0.51 -1.49 -15.51
C THR A 165 1.27 -1.34 -16.82
N SER A 166 1.49 -2.44 -17.52
CA SER A 166 2.15 -2.43 -18.82
C SER A 166 1.25 -1.76 -19.87
N ARG A 167 1.79 -0.80 -20.60
CA ARG A 167 1.01 -0.07 -21.61
C ARG A 167 0.54 -0.95 -22.79
N PRO A 168 1.30 -1.92 -23.26
CA PRO A 168 0.85 -2.83 -24.31
C PRO A 168 -0.12 -3.91 -23.87
N TYR A 169 -0.38 -4.02 -22.58
CA TYR A 169 -1.28 -5.06 -22.02
C TYR A 169 -2.75 -4.75 -22.28
#